data_ee3982a367c970e5980bf172b3570862
#
_entry.id   ee3982a367c970e5980bf172b3570862
#
_cell.length_a   1.000
_cell.length_b   1.000
_cell.length_c   1.000
_cell.angle_alpha   90.00
_cell.angle_beta   90.00
_cell.angle_gamma   90.00
#
_symmetry.space_group_name_H-M   'P 1'
#
loop_
_entity.id
_entity.type
_entity.pdbx_description
1 polymer ?
#
loop_
_entity_poly.entity_id
_entity_poly.type
_entity_poly.pdbx_seq_one_letter_code
_entity_poly.pdbx_strand_id
1 'polypeptide(L)'
;MEKIITKMVQGLRLLVLPLLAVTANGAFAQNWQLVWQDEFTNGISPDWVFETGTGSDGWGNQELQYYRRENATVENGQLVITARRENFGGSSYTSARMKTQGRKSWRYGKIEARIAMPNFQGSWPAFWMLGDNISTGAGWPACGEIDIMEHVNTGSDIHGTVHWSDNNNQYAYYGGSTNTNVTGYHLYTIEWNANTIRWFIDGNQYHVVDITNGVNGTHEFHNNFFILLNLAVGGRWPQWTINDAALPAKYYVDYVKVYQDGGGNPPAPSTTIQAENYGTMLGVQTEATTDAGGGLNVGYIDAGDWMAYYNVSFPTSGNYTIEYRVASQTGGGRLSADLNAGSTVLGALDVPNTGGWQNWTTVSHTVYVNAGTYNFGVFAQTGGWNLNWIRITRQGAAAAAAPLESAKVAADQSAAFDIYPNPVANELSVVSSEDLSLGSLQILDKSGKKVLTTKGSKKVDVSSLQPGFYTLTFVRNGKTVSRNFVK
;
A
#
# COMPACT_ATOMS: atom_id res chain seq x y z
N MET A 1 -5.48 -17.82 -88.40
CA MET A 1 -4.07 -17.45 -88.60
C MET A 1 -3.83 -16.22 -87.76
N GLU A 2 -2.78 -16.23 -87.09
CA GLU A 2 -2.23 -15.30 -86.07
C GLU A 2 -2.54 -15.58 -84.64
N LYS A 3 -1.52 -16.04 -83.95
CA LYS A 3 -1.39 -16.28 -82.57
C LYS A 3 -1.03 -14.99 -81.84
N ILE A 4 -1.80 -14.59 -80.88
CA ILE A 4 -1.43 -13.49 -79.93
C ILE A 4 -1.00 -14.15 -78.62
N ILE A 5 0.30 -14.02 -78.33
CA ILE A 5 0.93 -14.45 -77.10
C ILE A 5 0.70 -13.35 -76.04
N THR A 6 -0.10 -13.61 -75.05
CA THR A 6 -0.26 -12.71 -73.88
C THR A 6 0.66 -13.16 -72.73
N LYS A 7 1.66 -12.35 -72.41
CA LYS A 7 2.57 -12.57 -71.28
C LYS A 7 1.82 -12.36 -69.95
N MET A 8 1.73 -13.39 -69.14
CA MET A 8 1.37 -13.28 -67.74
C MET A 8 2.58 -12.73 -66.94
N VAL A 9 2.43 -11.52 -66.41
CA VAL A 9 3.33 -11.00 -65.36
C VAL A 9 2.72 -11.41 -64.01
N GLN A 10 3.30 -12.38 -63.34
CA GLN A 10 2.96 -12.72 -61.97
C GLN A 10 3.55 -11.67 -61.02
N GLY A 11 2.70 -10.79 -60.51
CA GLY A 11 3.05 -9.88 -59.41
C GLY A 11 3.08 -10.64 -58.09
N LEU A 12 4.27 -10.85 -57.56
CA LEU A 12 4.50 -11.37 -56.20
C LEU A 12 4.06 -10.32 -55.18
N ARG A 13 2.85 -10.46 -54.63
CA ARG A 13 2.42 -9.66 -53.48
C ARG A 13 3.07 -10.21 -52.21
N LEU A 14 4.10 -9.54 -51.71
CA LEU A 14 4.55 -9.74 -50.32
C LEU A 14 3.40 -9.39 -49.35
N LEU A 15 2.83 -10.40 -48.73
CA LEU A 15 2.00 -10.19 -47.53
C LEU A 15 2.95 -9.83 -46.37
N VAL A 16 2.99 -8.56 -46.03
CA VAL A 16 3.57 -8.12 -44.76
C VAL A 16 2.51 -8.41 -43.68
N LEU A 17 2.66 -9.54 -42.99
CA LEU A 17 1.93 -9.78 -41.75
C LEU A 17 2.46 -8.82 -40.68
N PRO A 18 1.60 -8.03 -40.03
CA PRO A 18 2.04 -7.28 -38.86
C PRO A 18 2.40 -8.28 -37.77
N LEU A 19 3.66 -8.31 -37.37
CA LEU A 19 4.12 -8.98 -36.17
C LEU A 19 3.48 -8.25 -34.97
N LEU A 20 2.36 -8.79 -34.43
CA LEU A 20 1.86 -8.38 -33.15
C LEU A 20 2.95 -8.76 -32.13
N ALA A 21 3.71 -7.78 -31.69
CA ALA A 21 4.53 -7.91 -30.50
C ALA A 21 3.58 -8.06 -29.32
N VAL A 22 3.29 -9.28 -28.92
CA VAL A 22 2.71 -9.58 -27.61
C VAL A 22 3.80 -9.20 -26.61
N THR A 23 3.70 -8.00 -26.05
CA THR A 23 4.46 -7.66 -24.84
C THR A 23 3.95 -8.59 -23.75
N ALA A 24 4.67 -9.67 -23.54
CA ALA A 24 4.51 -10.45 -22.31
C ALA A 24 4.86 -9.50 -21.16
N ASN A 25 3.85 -8.89 -20.55
CA ASN A 25 4.01 -8.35 -19.22
C ASN A 25 4.46 -9.53 -18.36
N GLY A 26 5.75 -9.58 -18.06
CA GLY A 26 6.31 -10.55 -17.15
C GLY A 26 5.59 -10.38 -15.82
N ALA A 27 4.61 -11.23 -15.57
CA ALA A 27 4.09 -11.40 -14.22
C ALA A 27 5.28 -11.91 -13.39
N PHE A 28 5.91 -11.04 -12.64
CA PHE A 28 6.83 -11.47 -11.58
C PHE A 28 6.02 -12.39 -10.68
N ALA A 29 6.39 -13.66 -10.61
CA ALA A 29 5.78 -14.59 -9.68
C ALA A 29 5.94 -14.00 -8.27
N GLN A 30 4.83 -13.70 -7.61
CA GLN A 30 4.85 -13.20 -6.24
C GLN A 30 5.54 -14.26 -5.37
N ASN A 31 6.56 -13.84 -4.62
CA ASN A 31 7.32 -14.72 -3.73
C ASN A 31 6.59 -14.82 -2.38
N TRP A 32 5.53 -15.60 -2.33
CA TRP A 32 4.72 -15.80 -1.15
C TRP A 32 5.51 -16.43 -0.01
N GLN A 33 5.68 -15.71 1.10
CA GLN A 33 6.24 -16.23 2.35
C GLN A 33 5.15 -16.42 3.38
N LEU A 34 5.11 -17.59 3.98
CA LEU A 34 4.18 -17.92 5.06
C LEU A 34 4.51 -17.06 6.29
N VAL A 35 3.52 -16.22 6.71
CA VAL A 35 3.66 -15.32 7.87
C VAL A 35 2.80 -15.74 9.05
N TRP A 36 1.75 -16.53 8.81
CA TRP A 36 0.90 -17.09 9.83
C TRP A 36 0.17 -18.32 9.31
N GLN A 37 -0.06 -19.28 10.20
CA GLN A 37 -0.90 -20.46 9.92
C GLN A 37 -1.53 -20.99 11.19
N ASP A 38 -2.66 -21.68 11.04
CA ASP A 38 -3.21 -22.64 11.98
C ASP A 38 -3.53 -23.92 11.22
N GLU A 39 -2.79 -24.99 11.56
CA GLU A 39 -2.98 -26.34 11.03
C GLU A 39 -3.89 -27.18 11.95
N PHE A 40 -4.38 -26.61 13.04
CA PHE A 40 -5.24 -27.24 14.05
C PHE A 40 -4.72 -28.56 14.65
N THR A 41 -3.51 -29.00 14.30
CA THR A 41 -2.91 -30.27 14.75
C THR A 41 -2.72 -30.35 16.27
N ASN A 42 -2.50 -29.20 16.92
CA ASN A 42 -2.30 -29.09 18.36
C ASN A 42 -3.52 -28.46 19.09
N GLY A 43 -4.69 -28.50 18.50
CA GLY A 43 -5.88 -27.81 18.97
C GLY A 43 -6.10 -26.48 18.27
N ILE A 44 -7.11 -25.73 18.71
CA ILE A 44 -7.42 -24.40 18.17
C ILE A 44 -6.46 -23.40 18.80
N SER A 45 -5.72 -22.67 17.98
CA SER A 45 -4.76 -21.65 18.40
C SER A 45 -5.41 -20.56 19.28
N PRO A 46 -4.67 -19.99 20.26
CA PRO A 46 -5.12 -18.82 21.03
C PRO A 46 -5.28 -17.54 20.20
N ASP A 47 -4.88 -17.55 18.95
CA ASP A 47 -5.12 -16.45 18.01
C ASP A 47 -6.60 -16.34 17.60
N TRP A 48 -7.42 -17.36 17.89
CA TRP A 48 -8.84 -17.35 17.65
C TRP A 48 -9.64 -16.92 18.88
N VAL A 49 -10.58 -16.00 18.65
CA VAL A 49 -11.57 -15.52 19.62
C VAL A 49 -12.95 -16.02 19.19
N PHE A 50 -13.69 -16.63 20.10
CA PHE A 50 -15.04 -17.13 19.82
C PHE A 50 -16.08 -16.06 20.10
N GLU A 51 -17.02 -15.92 19.19
CA GLU A 51 -18.21 -15.13 19.40
C GLU A 51 -19.32 -16.01 20.02
N THR A 52 -20.13 -15.39 20.90
CA THR A 52 -21.13 -16.11 21.66
C THR A 52 -22.48 -15.37 21.59
N GLY A 53 -23.55 -16.11 21.43
CA GLY A 53 -24.90 -15.55 21.41
C GLY A 53 -25.52 -15.52 20.01
N THR A 54 -26.57 -14.72 19.89
CA THR A 54 -27.34 -14.54 18.65
C THR A 54 -26.98 -13.23 17.94
N GLY A 55 -26.08 -12.43 18.51
CA GLY A 55 -25.76 -11.11 17.99
C GLY A 55 -26.96 -10.15 17.97
N SER A 56 -26.75 -8.97 17.40
CA SER A 56 -27.83 -8.02 17.10
C SER A 56 -28.52 -8.43 15.81
N ASP A 57 -29.84 -8.55 15.82
CA ASP A 57 -30.67 -8.98 14.66
C ASP A 57 -30.15 -10.27 13.99
N GLY A 58 -29.78 -11.30 14.79
CA GLY A 58 -29.22 -12.55 14.27
C GLY A 58 -27.94 -12.26 13.46
N TRP A 59 -26.96 -11.59 14.07
CA TRP A 59 -25.70 -11.16 13.44
C TRP A 59 -25.88 -10.25 12.21
N GLY A 60 -27.00 -9.48 12.17
CA GLY A 60 -27.36 -8.61 11.05
C GLY A 60 -28.09 -9.30 9.92
N ASN A 61 -28.19 -10.63 9.93
CA ASN A 61 -28.73 -11.47 8.84
C ASN A 61 -29.97 -12.28 9.24
N GLN A 62 -30.49 -12.09 10.46
CA GLN A 62 -31.58 -12.90 11.03
C GLN A 62 -31.27 -14.40 11.05
N GLU A 63 -30.01 -14.74 11.32
CA GLU A 63 -29.54 -16.11 11.48
C GLU A 63 -30.21 -16.75 12.72
N LEU A 64 -30.44 -18.05 12.67
CA LEU A 64 -31.29 -18.78 13.65
C LEU A 64 -30.48 -19.41 14.79
N GLN A 65 -29.19 -19.64 14.64
CA GLN A 65 -28.35 -20.31 15.62
C GLN A 65 -27.91 -19.39 16.76
N TYR A 66 -27.63 -20.01 17.88
CA TYR A 66 -26.82 -19.46 18.95
C TYR A 66 -25.36 -19.91 18.72
N TYR A 67 -24.43 -18.99 18.54
CA TYR A 67 -23.01 -19.32 18.44
C TYR A 67 -22.42 -19.59 19.81
N ARG A 68 -21.64 -20.66 19.92
CA ARG A 68 -20.96 -21.06 21.15
C ARG A 68 -19.68 -21.83 20.86
N ARG A 69 -18.71 -21.70 21.79
CA ARG A 69 -17.37 -22.31 21.67
C ARG A 69 -17.42 -23.84 21.51
N GLU A 70 -18.37 -24.49 22.17
CA GLU A 70 -18.49 -25.96 22.23
C GLU A 70 -18.92 -26.59 20.91
N ASN A 71 -19.35 -25.80 19.96
CA ASN A 71 -19.64 -26.24 18.60
C ASN A 71 -18.41 -26.28 17.69
N ALA A 72 -17.24 -25.80 18.17
CA ALA A 72 -15.98 -25.89 17.46
C ALA A 72 -15.04 -26.86 18.21
N THR A 73 -14.63 -27.92 17.54
CA THR A 73 -13.74 -28.98 18.04
C THR A 73 -12.56 -29.16 17.10
N VAL A 74 -11.57 -29.92 17.52
CA VAL A 74 -10.54 -30.44 16.62
C VAL A 74 -10.72 -31.94 16.51
N GLU A 75 -10.89 -32.45 15.31
CA GLU A 75 -11.05 -33.86 15.00
C GLU A 75 -10.00 -34.23 13.94
N ASN A 76 -9.17 -35.23 14.21
CA ASN A 76 -8.11 -35.69 13.31
C ASN A 76 -7.17 -34.58 12.81
N GLY A 77 -6.87 -33.62 13.68
CA GLY A 77 -6.00 -32.48 13.33
C GLY A 77 -6.66 -31.40 12.49
N GLN A 78 -7.97 -31.36 12.40
CA GLN A 78 -8.75 -30.36 11.64
C GLN A 78 -9.71 -29.63 12.56
N LEU A 79 -9.96 -28.36 12.31
CA LEU A 79 -11.08 -27.65 12.92
C LEU A 79 -12.40 -28.17 12.36
N VAL A 80 -13.33 -28.45 13.26
CA VAL A 80 -14.69 -28.90 12.92
C VAL A 80 -15.69 -27.98 13.60
N ILE A 81 -16.41 -27.18 12.82
CA ILE A 81 -17.58 -26.42 13.31
C ILE A 81 -18.81 -27.26 13.06
N THR A 82 -19.56 -27.56 14.13
CA THR A 82 -20.75 -28.43 14.06
C THR A 82 -22.02 -27.61 14.30
N ALA A 83 -22.86 -27.50 13.28
CA ALA A 83 -24.23 -27.02 13.45
C ALA A 83 -25.11 -28.15 14.01
N ARG A 84 -25.94 -27.84 15.02
CA ARG A 84 -26.78 -28.83 15.71
C ARG A 84 -28.21 -28.32 15.83
N ARG A 85 -29.18 -29.27 15.75
CA ARG A 85 -30.54 -29.04 16.20
C ARG A 85 -30.57 -29.24 17.72
N GLU A 86 -30.42 -28.13 18.42
CA GLU A 86 -30.25 -28.11 19.88
C GLU A 86 -30.81 -26.80 20.44
N ASN A 87 -31.70 -26.91 21.42
CA ASN A 87 -32.24 -25.73 22.09
C ASN A 87 -31.23 -25.15 23.08
N PHE A 88 -30.78 -23.95 22.83
CA PHE A 88 -29.81 -23.25 23.69
C PHE A 88 -29.99 -21.74 23.59
N GLY A 89 -30.02 -21.04 24.74
CA GLY A 89 -30.05 -19.57 24.78
C GLY A 89 -31.20 -18.90 24.05
N GLY A 90 -32.35 -19.63 23.93
CA GLY A 90 -33.54 -19.16 23.19
C GLY A 90 -33.55 -19.51 21.69
N SER A 91 -32.45 -20.05 21.15
CA SER A 91 -32.40 -20.55 19.79
C SER A 91 -32.70 -22.05 19.70
N SER A 92 -33.15 -22.49 18.54
CA SER A 92 -33.39 -23.91 18.24
C SER A 92 -32.20 -24.59 17.58
N TYR A 93 -31.16 -23.84 17.27
CA TYR A 93 -29.92 -24.29 16.63
C TYR A 93 -28.73 -23.76 17.36
N THR A 94 -27.64 -24.51 17.35
CA THR A 94 -26.33 -24.04 17.82
C THR A 94 -25.29 -24.24 16.76
N SER A 95 -24.27 -23.38 16.73
CA SER A 95 -23.11 -23.48 15.85
C SER A 95 -21.92 -22.74 16.46
N ALA A 96 -20.84 -22.49 15.69
CA ALA A 96 -19.73 -21.69 16.13
C ALA A 96 -19.36 -20.62 15.09
N ARG A 97 -18.88 -19.49 15.61
CA ARG A 97 -18.23 -18.40 14.89
C ARG A 97 -16.98 -17.98 15.64
N MET A 98 -15.87 -17.91 14.93
CA MET A 98 -14.59 -17.57 15.50
C MET A 98 -13.85 -16.59 14.60
N LYS A 99 -13.01 -15.75 15.20
CA LYS A 99 -12.31 -14.68 14.51
C LYS A 99 -10.91 -14.44 15.07
N THR A 100 -10.04 -13.84 14.26
CA THR A 100 -8.70 -13.44 14.72
C THR A 100 -8.63 -11.98 15.21
N GLN A 101 -9.75 -11.27 15.30
CA GLN A 101 -9.83 -9.87 15.75
C GLN A 101 -9.15 -9.65 17.10
N GLY A 102 -8.32 -8.61 17.18
CA GLY A 102 -7.56 -8.27 18.40
C GLY A 102 -6.39 -9.20 18.71
N ARG A 103 -6.15 -10.20 17.84
CA ARG A 103 -5.03 -11.13 17.93
C ARG A 103 -4.15 -11.05 16.67
N LYS A 104 -4.76 -11.20 15.50
CA LYS A 104 -4.09 -11.15 14.20
C LYS A 104 -4.96 -10.42 13.19
N SER A 105 -4.33 -9.58 12.38
CA SER A 105 -4.90 -8.96 11.20
C SER A 105 -3.82 -8.69 10.18
N TRP A 106 -4.20 -8.60 8.93
CA TRP A 106 -3.27 -8.41 7.83
C TRP A 106 -3.82 -7.39 6.84
N ARG A 107 -2.91 -6.68 6.23
CA ARG A 107 -3.19 -5.88 5.04
C ARG A 107 -2.43 -6.50 3.89
N TYR A 108 -3.16 -6.90 2.86
CA TYR A 108 -2.65 -7.59 1.68
C TYR A 108 -2.06 -8.97 2.01
N GLY A 109 -1.88 -9.75 0.98
CA GLY A 109 -1.31 -11.08 1.07
C GLY A 109 -2.11 -12.10 0.28
N LYS A 110 -1.65 -13.34 0.33
CA LYS A 110 -2.42 -14.50 -0.08
C LYS A 110 -2.99 -15.14 1.17
N ILE A 111 -4.31 -15.19 1.27
CA ILE A 111 -5.03 -15.79 2.38
C ILE A 111 -5.76 -17.02 1.84
N GLU A 112 -5.50 -18.17 2.43
CA GLU A 112 -6.08 -19.44 1.96
C GLU A 112 -6.52 -20.34 3.10
N ALA A 113 -7.56 -21.13 2.85
CA ALA A 113 -7.98 -22.20 3.72
C ALA A 113 -8.39 -23.42 2.90
N ARG A 114 -8.06 -24.63 3.41
CA ARG A 114 -8.52 -25.89 2.83
C ARG A 114 -9.75 -26.37 3.56
N ILE A 115 -10.88 -26.39 2.87
CA ILE A 115 -12.21 -26.50 3.47
C ILE A 115 -13.05 -27.53 2.75
N ALA A 116 -13.83 -28.32 3.54
CA ALA A 116 -14.97 -29.09 3.09
C ALA A 116 -16.20 -28.68 3.91
N MET A 117 -17.32 -28.41 3.26
CA MET A 117 -18.47 -27.84 3.93
C MET A 117 -19.73 -28.70 3.79
N PRO A 118 -20.71 -28.54 4.70
CA PRO A 118 -21.98 -29.25 4.59
C PRO A 118 -22.80 -28.64 3.46
N ASN A 119 -23.65 -29.51 2.85
CA ASN A 119 -24.50 -29.13 1.74
C ASN A 119 -25.96 -29.52 2.09
N PHE A 120 -26.71 -28.63 2.75
CA PHE A 120 -28.09 -28.86 3.13
C PHE A 120 -28.91 -27.56 3.11
N GLN A 121 -30.21 -27.68 2.93
CA GLN A 121 -31.13 -26.55 2.95
C GLN A 121 -31.08 -25.84 4.31
N GLY A 122 -30.69 -24.56 4.30
CA GLY A 122 -30.53 -23.72 5.48
C GLY A 122 -29.09 -23.61 5.98
N SER A 123 -28.09 -24.22 5.32
CA SER A 123 -26.67 -24.01 5.66
C SER A 123 -26.12 -22.73 5.05
N TRP A 124 -25.20 -22.09 5.80
CA TRP A 124 -24.42 -20.93 5.32
C TRP A 124 -23.03 -20.93 5.97
N PRO A 125 -22.12 -21.78 5.49
CA PRO A 125 -20.71 -21.73 5.85
C PRO A 125 -20.01 -20.54 5.20
N ALA A 126 -19.09 -19.90 5.93
CA ALA A 126 -18.31 -18.78 5.47
C ALA A 126 -16.86 -18.82 5.95
N PHE A 127 -15.95 -18.40 5.08
CA PHE A 127 -14.56 -18.02 5.33
C PHE A 127 -14.36 -16.63 4.76
N TRP A 128 -14.15 -15.65 5.61
CA TRP A 128 -14.25 -14.25 5.27
C TRP A 128 -13.42 -13.34 6.17
N MET A 129 -13.41 -12.04 5.89
CA MET A 129 -12.62 -11.06 6.61
C MET A 129 -13.41 -9.77 6.83
N LEU A 130 -13.15 -9.08 7.96
CA LEU A 130 -13.65 -7.75 8.25
C LEU A 130 -12.51 -6.79 8.59
N GLY A 131 -12.68 -5.52 8.23
CA GLY A 131 -11.74 -4.47 8.57
C GLY A 131 -11.59 -4.29 10.08
N ASP A 132 -10.34 -4.18 10.56
CA ASP A 132 -9.99 -4.08 11.98
C ASP A 132 -10.61 -2.85 12.66
N ASN A 133 -10.88 -1.80 11.87
CA ASN A 133 -11.48 -0.54 12.32
C ASN A 133 -13.00 -0.64 12.59
N ILE A 134 -13.63 -1.79 12.41
CA ILE A 134 -15.08 -2.00 12.69
C ILE A 134 -15.47 -1.59 14.12
N SER A 135 -14.58 -1.84 15.10
CA SER A 135 -14.81 -1.53 16.51
C SER A 135 -14.31 -0.14 16.93
N THR A 136 -13.65 0.60 16.05
CA THR A 136 -13.04 1.91 16.36
C THR A 136 -13.70 3.09 15.68
N GLY A 137 -14.93 2.90 15.17
CA GLY A 137 -15.79 3.97 14.68
C GLY A 137 -16.25 3.88 13.24
N ALA A 138 -15.62 3.04 12.41
CA ALA A 138 -16.06 2.91 11.01
C ALA A 138 -17.42 2.19 10.92
N GLY A 139 -17.64 1.13 11.71
CA GLY A 139 -18.83 0.30 11.60
C GLY A 139 -18.90 -0.44 10.25
N TRP A 140 -19.92 -1.28 10.09
CA TRP A 140 -20.22 -1.93 8.80
C TRP A 140 -21.19 -1.05 7.99
N PRO A 141 -21.06 -0.88 6.66
CA PRO A 141 -20.08 -1.51 5.77
C PRO A 141 -18.76 -0.71 5.61
N ALA A 142 -18.60 0.45 6.27
CA ALA A 142 -17.46 1.34 6.09
C ALA A 142 -16.12 0.77 6.64
N CYS A 143 -16.14 -0.33 7.39
CA CYS A 143 -14.92 -1.07 7.74
C CYS A 143 -14.39 -1.91 6.58
N GLY A 144 -15.23 -2.23 5.60
CA GLY A 144 -14.97 -3.19 4.54
C GLY A 144 -15.15 -4.64 4.98
N GLU A 145 -15.60 -5.50 4.04
CA GLU A 145 -15.76 -6.95 4.19
C GLU A 145 -15.25 -7.65 2.94
N ILE A 146 -14.55 -8.76 3.11
CA ILE A 146 -14.03 -9.60 2.02
C ILE A 146 -14.48 -11.03 2.29
N ASP A 147 -15.41 -11.53 1.50
CA ASP A 147 -15.86 -12.91 1.57
C ASP A 147 -15.01 -13.76 0.64
N ILE A 148 -14.12 -14.56 1.25
CA ILE A 148 -13.22 -15.43 0.49
C ILE A 148 -13.99 -16.62 -0.06
N MET A 149 -14.90 -17.17 0.73
CA MET A 149 -15.76 -18.28 0.38
C MET A 149 -17.05 -18.22 1.16
N GLU A 150 -18.15 -18.22 0.44
CA GLU A 150 -19.49 -18.46 0.99
C GLU A 150 -20.25 -19.49 0.14
N HIS A 151 -21.07 -20.28 0.81
CA HIS A 151 -22.01 -21.20 0.19
C HIS A 151 -23.34 -21.17 0.93
N VAL A 152 -24.45 -21.28 0.22
CA VAL A 152 -25.78 -21.31 0.85
C VAL A 152 -26.60 -22.49 0.36
N ASN A 153 -27.32 -23.13 1.28
CA ASN A 153 -28.29 -24.19 1.00
C ASN A 153 -27.65 -25.43 0.35
N THR A 154 -28.29 -25.92 -0.73
CA THR A 154 -27.84 -27.06 -1.52
C THR A 154 -27.34 -26.61 -2.87
N GLY A 155 -26.39 -27.31 -3.44
CA GLY A 155 -25.87 -27.00 -4.77
C GLY A 155 -24.35 -27.02 -4.80
N SER A 156 -23.80 -26.29 -5.74
CA SER A 156 -22.37 -26.28 -6.00
C SER A 156 -21.80 -24.86 -6.08
N ASP A 157 -22.64 -23.84 -5.91
CA ASP A 157 -22.23 -22.44 -6.07
C ASP A 157 -21.36 -21.97 -4.90
N ILE A 158 -20.24 -21.37 -5.23
CA ILE A 158 -19.35 -20.68 -4.32
C ILE A 158 -19.33 -19.23 -4.71
N HIS A 159 -19.45 -18.36 -3.72
CA HIS A 159 -19.46 -16.91 -3.87
C HIS A 159 -18.22 -16.31 -3.24
N GLY A 160 -17.65 -15.30 -3.92
CA GLY A 160 -16.61 -14.40 -3.39
C GLY A 160 -17.08 -12.99 -3.60
N THR A 161 -17.09 -12.18 -2.54
CA THR A 161 -17.73 -10.86 -2.55
C THR A 161 -16.87 -9.86 -1.79
N VAL A 162 -17.04 -8.58 -2.08
CA VAL A 162 -16.63 -7.48 -1.23
C VAL A 162 -17.80 -6.57 -0.92
N HIS A 163 -17.86 -6.06 0.31
CA HIS A 163 -18.85 -5.09 0.76
C HIS A 163 -18.13 -3.87 1.36
N TRP A 164 -18.59 -2.66 1.00
CA TRP A 164 -17.96 -1.42 1.45
C TRP A 164 -18.95 -0.24 1.46
N SER A 165 -18.48 0.93 1.88
CA SER A 165 -19.17 2.20 1.73
C SER A 165 -18.61 2.95 0.55
N ASP A 166 -19.44 3.28 -0.45
CA ASP A 166 -18.99 4.01 -1.64
C ASP A 166 -18.63 5.48 -1.35
N ASN A 167 -18.20 6.22 -2.37
CA ASN A 167 -17.85 7.64 -2.25
C ASN A 167 -19.01 8.54 -1.80
N ASN A 168 -20.25 8.04 -1.81
CA ASN A 168 -21.45 8.74 -1.34
C ASN A 168 -21.91 8.24 0.04
N ASN A 169 -21.09 7.46 0.73
CA ASN A 169 -21.42 6.77 1.99
C ASN A 169 -22.66 5.86 1.86
N GLN A 170 -22.83 5.24 0.68
CA GLN A 170 -23.87 4.26 0.45
C GLN A 170 -23.26 2.85 0.48
N TYR A 171 -24.06 1.88 0.95
CA TYR A 171 -23.68 0.48 0.88
C TYR A 171 -23.47 0.05 -0.57
N ALA A 172 -22.34 -0.55 -0.83
CA ALA A 172 -21.96 -1.13 -2.11
C ALA A 172 -21.42 -2.54 -1.93
N TYR A 173 -21.59 -3.37 -2.95
CA TYR A 173 -21.00 -4.71 -3.01
C TYR A 173 -20.67 -5.08 -4.44
N TYR A 174 -19.70 -5.98 -4.60
CA TYR A 174 -19.35 -6.57 -5.89
C TYR A 174 -18.84 -7.98 -5.70
N GLY A 175 -19.49 -8.95 -6.35
CA GLY A 175 -19.20 -10.37 -6.18
C GLY A 175 -19.13 -11.14 -7.49
N GLY A 176 -18.48 -12.29 -7.44
CA GLY A 176 -18.43 -13.30 -8.48
C GLY A 176 -18.74 -14.67 -7.89
N SER A 177 -19.12 -15.61 -8.75
CA SER A 177 -19.41 -16.99 -8.34
C SER A 177 -18.82 -18.00 -9.30
N THR A 178 -18.62 -19.22 -8.79
CA THR A 178 -18.23 -20.40 -9.55
C THR A 178 -18.78 -21.65 -8.89
N ASN A 179 -18.57 -22.81 -9.47
CA ASN A 179 -19.14 -24.07 -8.99
C ASN A 179 -18.04 -25.06 -8.62
N THR A 180 -18.24 -25.79 -7.51
CA THR A 180 -17.39 -26.92 -7.14
C THR A 180 -18.17 -27.97 -6.35
N ASN A 181 -17.57 -29.14 -6.10
CA ASN A 181 -18.11 -30.12 -5.17
C ASN A 181 -17.88 -29.67 -3.72
N VAL A 182 -18.80 -28.89 -3.15
CA VAL A 182 -18.64 -28.25 -1.84
C VAL A 182 -18.38 -29.23 -0.68
N THR A 183 -18.77 -30.50 -0.81
CA THR A 183 -18.53 -31.51 0.24
C THR A 183 -17.15 -32.14 0.19
N GLY A 184 -16.42 -31.94 -0.90
CA GLY A 184 -14.99 -32.26 -1.02
C GLY A 184 -14.11 -31.15 -0.45
N TYR A 185 -12.86 -31.50 -0.13
CA TYR A 185 -11.89 -30.47 0.24
C TYR A 185 -11.42 -29.71 -0.97
N HIS A 186 -11.54 -28.39 -0.91
CA HIS A 186 -11.01 -27.47 -1.89
C HIS A 186 -10.17 -26.39 -1.20
N LEU A 187 -9.25 -25.79 -1.95
CA LEU A 187 -8.43 -24.68 -1.51
C LEU A 187 -9.08 -23.37 -1.94
N TYR A 188 -9.65 -22.64 -1.00
CA TYR A 188 -10.24 -21.34 -1.21
C TYR A 188 -9.21 -20.26 -0.89
N THR A 189 -8.95 -19.37 -1.84
CA THR A 189 -7.83 -18.42 -1.76
C THR A 189 -8.24 -17.06 -2.28
N ILE A 190 -7.76 -16.01 -1.63
CA ILE A 190 -7.62 -14.70 -2.24
C ILE A 190 -6.14 -14.32 -2.39
N GLU A 191 -5.82 -13.62 -3.46
CA GLU A 191 -4.60 -12.83 -3.60
C GLU A 191 -4.99 -11.36 -3.59
N TRP A 192 -4.56 -10.67 -2.57
CA TRP A 192 -4.94 -9.31 -2.29
C TRP A 192 -3.71 -8.41 -2.22
N ASN A 193 -3.68 -7.36 -3.03
CA ASN A 193 -2.61 -6.36 -3.08
C ASN A 193 -3.20 -4.94 -3.19
N ALA A 194 -2.36 -3.93 -3.37
CA ALA A 194 -2.79 -2.54 -3.44
C ALA A 194 -3.68 -2.21 -4.67
N ASN A 195 -3.75 -3.09 -5.65
CA ASN A 195 -4.49 -2.83 -6.89
C ASN A 195 -5.71 -3.73 -7.03
N THR A 196 -5.63 -4.98 -6.58
CA THR A 196 -6.69 -5.96 -6.82
C THR A 196 -6.87 -6.91 -5.66
N ILE A 197 -8.09 -7.44 -5.54
CA ILE A 197 -8.42 -8.66 -4.81
C ILE A 197 -8.85 -9.69 -5.84
N ARG A 198 -8.25 -10.88 -5.84
CA ARG A 198 -8.53 -11.97 -6.78
C ARG A 198 -8.92 -13.21 -6.01
N TRP A 199 -9.93 -13.93 -6.47
CA TRP A 199 -10.43 -15.15 -5.84
C TRP A 199 -10.10 -16.37 -6.67
N PHE A 200 -9.73 -17.45 -5.98
CA PHE A 200 -9.34 -18.71 -6.59
C PHE A 200 -9.96 -19.89 -5.85
N ILE A 201 -10.31 -20.94 -6.60
CA ILE A 201 -10.57 -22.29 -6.06
C ILE A 201 -9.56 -23.24 -6.71
N ASP A 202 -8.79 -23.97 -5.89
CA ASP A 202 -7.76 -24.91 -6.35
C ASP A 202 -6.79 -24.28 -7.37
N GLY A 203 -6.43 -23.01 -7.16
CA GLY A 203 -5.55 -22.25 -8.04
C GLY A 203 -6.20 -21.66 -9.29
N ASN A 204 -7.46 -21.94 -9.55
CA ASN A 204 -8.20 -21.39 -10.68
C ASN A 204 -8.89 -20.09 -10.30
N GLN A 205 -8.49 -18.98 -10.92
CA GLN A 205 -9.12 -17.67 -10.68
C GLN A 205 -10.52 -17.64 -11.27
N TYR A 206 -11.51 -17.19 -10.48
CA TYR A 206 -12.89 -17.01 -10.94
C TYR A 206 -13.44 -15.59 -10.78
N HIS A 207 -12.82 -14.77 -9.94
CA HIS A 207 -13.27 -13.40 -9.69
C HIS A 207 -12.10 -12.45 -9.47
N VAL A 208 -12.31 -11.14 -9.71
CA VAL A 208 -11.35 -10.07 -9.43
C VAL A 208 -12.06 -8.74 -9.21
N VAL A 209 -11.57 -7.98 -8.26
CA VAL A 209 -12.01 -6.61 -7.95
C VAL A 209 -10.83 -5.67 -8.07
N ASP A 210 -11.00 -4.56 -8.78
CA ASP A 210 -10.05 -3.45 -8.82
C ASP A 210 -10.28 -2.53 -7.61
N ILE A 211 -9.24 -2.34 -6.81
CA ILE A 211 -9.23 -1.44 -5.65
C ILE A 211 -8.16 -0.34 -5.80
N THR A 212 -7.59 -0.19 -7.00
CA THR A 212 -6.50 0.74 -7.26
C THR A 212 -6.85 2.15 -6.81
N ASN A 213 -6.04 2.71 -5.90
CA ASN A 213 -6.22 4.07 -5.38
C ASN A 213 -7.62 4.35 -4.78
N GLY A 214 -8.31 3.32 -4.27
CA GLY A 214 -9.64 3.46 -3.71
C GLY A 214 -10.72 3.77 -4.74
N VAL A 215 -10.55 3.28 -5.98
CA VAL A 215 -11.56 3.43 -7.05
C VAL A 215 -12.95 3.01 -6.54
N ASN A 216 -13.99 3.76 -6.88
CA ASN A 216 -15.38 3.54 -6.44
C ASN A 216 -15.58 3.54 -4.90
N GLY A 217 -14.68 4.20 -4.15
CA GLY A 217 -14.77 4.26 -2.69
C GLY A 217 -14.16 3.06 -1.97
N THR A 218 -13.41 2.20 -2.65
CA THR A 218 -12.80 0.97 -2.10
C THR A 218 -11.59 1.21 -1.20
N HIS A 219 -11.53 2.37 -0.53
CA HIS A 219 -10.43 2.75 0.37
C HIS A 219 -10.29 1.82 1.58
N GLU A 220 -11.37 1.20 2.03
CA GLU A 220 -11.41 0.26 3.14
C GLU A 220 -10.47 -0.91 2.91
N PHE A 221 -10.38 -1.41 1.67
CA PHE A 221 -9.52 -2.55 1.31
C PHE A 221 -8.02 -2.24 1.30
N HIS A 222 -7.61 -1.06 1.76
CA HIS A 222 -6.22 -0.70 2.02
C HIS A 222 -5.89 -0.68 3.53
N ASN A 223 -6.79 -1.17 4.38
CA ASN A 223 -6.60 -1.29 5.84
C ASN A 223 -6.26 -2.74 6.23
N ASN A 224 -6.09 -2.98 7.52
CA ASN A 224 -5.93 -4.32 8.07
C ASN A 224 -7.28 -5.01 8.22
N PHE A 225 -7.33 -6.30 7.91
CA PHE A 225 -8.49 -7.17 8.05
C PHE A 225 -8.16 -8.38 8.91
N PHE A 226 -9.10 -8.79 9.75
CA PHE A 226 -9.03 -10.04 10.50
C PHE A 226 -9.89 -11.11 9.84
N ILE A 227 -9.57 -12.38 10.10
CA ILE A 227 -10.23 -13.54 9.51
C ILE A 227 -11.39 -13.99 10.40
N LEU A 228 -12.47 -14.48 9.75
CA LEU A 228 -13.61 -15.15 10.39
C LEU A 228 -13.88 -16.50 9.73
N LEU A 229 -14.35 -17.43 10.56
CA LEU A 229 -14.88 -18.74 10.17
C LEU A 229 -16.20 -18.99 10.91
N ASN A 230 -17.25 -19.34 10.21
CA ASN A 230 -18.51 -19.71 10.83
C ASN A 230 -19.35 -20.65 9.96
N LEU A 231 -20.29 -21.30 10.59
CA LEU A 231 -21.37 -22.04 9.93
C LEU A 231 -22.71 -21.48 10.46
N ALA A 232 -23.35 -20.60 9.71
CA ALA A 232 -24.68 -20.10 10.05
C ALA A 232 -25.76 -21.12 9.67
N VAL A 233 -26.91 -21.03 10.33
CA VAL A 233 -28.11 -21.83 10.07
C VAL A 233 -29.27 -20.89 9.83
N GLY A 234 -29.85 -20.92 8.65
CA GLY A 234 -30.89 -19.99 8.24
C GLY A 234 -30.39 -18.55 8.13
N GLY A 235 -31.31 -17.63 7.87
CA GLY A 235 -31.06 -16.24 7.71
C GLY A 235 -31.60 -15.67 6.41
N ARG A 236 -31.34 -14.37 6.17
CA ARG A 236 -31.90 -13.64 5.01
C ARG A 236 -31.53 -14.27 3.67
N TRP A 237 -30.32 -14.80 3.53
CA TRP A 237 -29.87 -15.37 2.26
C TRP A 237 -30.26 -16.83 2.09
N PRO A 238 -29.93 -17.79 3.00
CA PRO A 238 -30.37 -19.17 2.88
C PRO A 238 -31.87 -19.35 3.14
N GLN A 239 -32.58 -18.35 3.62
CA GLN A 239 -33.94 -18.36 4.09
C GLN A 239 -34.10 -19.18 5.38
N TRP A 240 -35.31 -19.34 5.86
CA TRP A 240 -35.61 -19.92 7.17
C TRP A 240 -36.14 -21.35 7.12
N THR A 241 -36.11 -21.98 5.95
CA THR A 241 -36.43 -23.42 5.82
C THR A 241 -35.16 -24.22 6.08
N ILE A 242 -35.14 -25.00 7.14
CA ILE A 242 -34.00 -25.82 7.53
C ILE A 242 -34.31 -27.29 7.35
N ASN A 243 -33.41 -28.04 6.72
CA ASN A 243 -33.50 -29.51 6.69
C ASN A 243 -32.90 -30.06 8.00
N ASP A 244 -33.73 -30.15 9.04
CA ASP A 244 -33.32 -30.63 10.36
C ASP A 244 -32.75 -32.05 10.34
N ALA A 245 -33.16 -32.88 9.36
CA ALA A 245 -32.66 -34.26 9.21
C ALA A 245 -31.17 -34.31 8.79
N ALA A 246 -30.63 -33.23 8.27
CA ALA A 246 -29.22 -33.13 7.93
C ALA A 246 -28.33 -32.78 9.13
N LEU A 247 -28.93 -32.43 10.26
CA LEU A 247 -28.18 -32.06 11.48
C LEU A 247 -27.94 -33.26 12.40
N PRO A 248 -26.77 -33.38 13.07
CA PRO A 248 -25.68 -32.41 13.10
C PRO A 248 -24.88 -32.37 11.81
N ALA A 249 -24.56 -31.18 11.31
CA ALA A 249 -23.79 -30.97 10.09
C ALA A 249 -22.43 -30.35 10.41
N LYS A 250 -21.39 -30.74 9.69
CA LYS A 250 -20.01 -30.39 9.99
C LYS A 250 -19.38 -29.58 8.87
N TYR A 251 -18.71 -28.50 9.24
CA TYR A 251 -17.85 -27.66 8.42
C TYR A 251 -16.43 -27.94 8.83
N TYR A 252 -15.63 -28.47 7.92
CA TYR A 252 -14.27 -28.92 8.17
C TYR A 252 -13.28 -27.90 7.60
N VAL A 253 -12.31 -27.47 8.41
CA VAL A 253 -11.19 -26.64 7.99
C VAL A 253 -9.89 -27.36 8.35
N ASP A 254 -9.15 -27.78 7.31
CA ASP A 254 -7.90 -28.51 7.47
C ASP A 254 -6.80 -27.57 7.99
N TYR A 255 -6.69 -26.41 7.35
CA TYR A 255 -5.79 -25.32 7.78
C TYR A 255 -6.29 -23.97 7.28
N VAL A 256 -5.77 -22.92 7.92
CA VAL A 256 -5.80 -21.53 7.42
C VAL A 256 -4.37 -21.03 7.35
N LYS A 257 -4.00 -20.42 6.22
CA LYS A 257 -2.66 -19.88 5.98
C LYS A 257 -2.72 -18.46 5.44
N VAL A 258 -1.81 -17.64 5.92
CA VAL A 258 -1.59 -16.29 5.42
C VAL A 258 -0.15 -16.17 4.95
N TYR A 259 -0.01 -15.74 3.73
CA TYR A 259 1.30 -15.44 3.13
C TYR A 259 1.34 -13.95 2.80
N GLN A 260 2.49 -13.37 2.97
CA GLN A 260 2.80 -12.04 2.46
C GLN A 260 3.96 -12.14 1.48
N ASP A 261 4.08 -11.18 0.59
CA ASP A 261 5.17 -11.19 -0.37
C ASP A 261 6.51 -11.04 0.37
N GLY A 262 7.33 -12.07 0.34
CA GLY A 262 8.63 -12.11 1.01
C GLY A 262 9.72 -11.36 0.26
N GLY A 263 9.42 -10.87 -0.91
CA GLY A 263 10.27 -10.01 -1.72
C GLY A 263 9.93 -8.54 -1.64
N GLY A 264 9.13 -8.18 -0.64
CA GLY A 264 8.61 -6.84 -0.44
C GLY A 264 7.09 -6.85 -0.42
N ASN A 265 6.49 -6.03 0.42
CA ASN A 265 5.13 -5.54 0.22
C ASN A 265 4.85 -5.46 -1.28
N PRO A 266 3.61 -5.78 -1.76
CA PRO A 266 3.20 -5.32 -3.08
C PRO A 266 3.61 -3.87 -3.15
N PRO A 267 4.29 -3.39 -4.21
CA PRO A 267 4.89 -2.08 -4.18
C PRO A 267 3.81 -1.12 -3.67
N ALA A 268 4.01 -0.61 -2.48
CA ALA A 268 3.24 0.52 -1.99
C ALA A 268 3.26 1.49 -3.16
N PRO A 269 2.15 2.15 -3.54
CA PRO A 269 2.11 2.96 -4.74
C PRO A 269 3.43 3.72 -4.82
N SER A 270 4.31 3.27 -5.71
CA SER A 270 5.61 3.88 -5.86
C SER A 270 5.48 4.98 -6.89
N THR A 271 5.84 6.18 -6.52
CA THR A 271 6.01 7.26 -7.48
C THR A 271 7.42 7.16 -8.04
N THR A 272 7.54 6.91 -9.34
CA THR A 272 8.83 7.01 -10.05
C THR A 272 8.90 8.36 -10.74
N ILE A 273 9.95 9.11 -10.45
CA ILE A 273 10.26 10.40 -11.04
C ILE A 273 11.49 10.18 -11.94
N GLN A 274 11.35 10.43 -13.23
CA GLN A 274 12.49 10.45 -14.13
C GLN A 274 13.35 11.67 -13.79
N ALA A 275 14.66 11.49 -13.71
CA ALA A 275 15.54 12.53 -13.19
C ALA A 275 15.54 13.80 -14.06
N GLU A 276 15.34 13.66 -15.36
CA GLU A 276 15.24 14.78 -16.31
C GLU A 276 13.94 15.59 -16.19
N ASN A 277 12.93 15.08 -15.47
CA ASN A 277 11.63 15.76 -15.27
C ASN A 277 11.66 16.76 -14.11
N TYR A 278 12.78 17.39 -13.87
CA TYR A 278 12.88 18.47 -12.87
C TYR A 278 12.11 19.72 -13.30
N GLY A 279 11.52 20.42 -12.34
CA GLY A 279 10.88 21.73 -12.55
C GLY A 279 11.89 22.87 -12.61
N THR A 280 12.95 22.79 -11.76
CA THR A 280 14.12 23.69 -11.78
C THR A 280 15.38 22.93 -11.40
N MET A 281 16.52 23.48 -11.79
CA MET A 281 17.83 22.89 -11.51
C MET A 281 18.93 23.96 -11.50
N LEU A 282 20.11 23.56 -11.05
CA LEU A 282 21.35 24.31 -11.20
C LEU A 282 22.46 23.34 -11.58
N GLY A 283 23.25 23.69 -12.59
CA GLY A 283 24.53 23.06 -12.96
C GLY A 283 24.41 21.81 -13.83
N VAL A 284 23.37 21.03 -13.68
CA VAL A 284 23.22 19.72 -14.31
C VAL A 284 22.82 19.80 -15.80
N GLN A 285 23.07 18.72 -16.55
CA GLN A 285 22.65 18.54 -17.94
C GLN A 285 22.01 17.16 -18.14
N THR A 286 21.25 17.00 -19.23
CA THR A 286 20.66 15.72 -19.59
C THR A 286 21.44 15.07 -20.72
N GLU A 287 21.50 13.73 -20.72
CA GLU A 287 22.09 12.92 -21.77
C GLU A 287 21.28 11.63 -21.99
N ALA A 288 21.49 10.94 -23.10
CA ALA A 288 20.80 9.67 -23.37
C ALA A 288 21.29 8.58 -22.40
N THR A 289 20.33 7.84 -21.78
CA THR A 289 20.68 6.74 -20.89
C THR A 289 20.73 5.40 -21.63
N THR A 290 21.63 4.52 -21.18
CA THR A 290 21.66 3.10 -21.60
C THR A 290 20.98 2.18 -20.58
N ASP A 291 20.41 2.73 -19.50
CA ASP A 291 19.68 1.94 -18.50
C ASP A 291 18.41 1.32 -19.08
N ALA A 292 17.91 0.30 -18.42
CA ALA A 292 16.66 -0.36 -18.80
C ALA A 292 15.50 0.63 -18.87
N GLY A 293 14.79 0.67 -20.00
CA GLY A 293 13.70 1.61 -20.27
C GLY A 293 14.08 2.74 -21.21
N GLY A 294 15.38 3.03 -21.41
CA GLY A 294 15.84 4.11 -22.29
C GLY A 294 15.46 5.50 -21.79
N GLY A 295 15.47 6.50 -22.65
CA GLY A 295 15.16 7.89 -22.33
C GLY A 295 16.41 8.73 -22.04
N LEU A 296 16.30 9.63 -21.09
CA LEU A 296 17.39 10.52 -20.66
C LEU A 296 17.77 10.23 -19.20
N ASN A 297 18.96 10.62 -18.84
CA ASN A 297 19.42 10.75 -17.44
C ASN A 297 19.97 12.14 -17.20
N VAL A 298 20.08 12.53 -15.95
CA VAL A 298 20.82 13.72 -15.53
C VAL A 298 22.28 13.35 -15.30
N GLY A 299 23.16 14.07 -15.93
CA GLY A 299 24.62 13.96 -15.78
C GLY A 299 25.27 15.32 -15.59
N TYR A 300 26.62 15.34 -15.71
CA TYR A 300 27.44 16.56 -15.48
C TYR A 300 27.21 17.17 -14.10
N ILE A 301 26.96 16.32 -13.12
CA ILE A 301 26.65 16.72 -11.76
C ILE A 301 27.95 17.03 -11.01
N ASP A 302 28.14 18.28 -10.64
CA ASP A 302 29.26 18.80 -9.83
C ASP A 302 28.80 19.09 -8.39
N ALA A 303 29.75 19.30 -7.50
CA ALA A 303 29.46 19.69 -6.12
C ALA A 303 28.73 21.02 -6.07
N GLY A 304 27.55 21.05 -5.43
CA GLY A 304 26.70 22.23 -5.34
C GLY A 304 25.54 22.25 -6.33
N ASP A 305 25.53 21.34 -7.30
CA ASP A 305 24.40 21.20 -8.24
C ASP A 305 23.17 20.60 -7.60
N TRP A 306 21.99 20.91 -8.14
CA TRP A 306 20.73 20.44 -7.58
C TRP A 306 19.64 20.36 -8.63
N MET A 307 18.61 19.53 -8.31
CA MET A 307 17.36 19.37 -9.04
C MET A 307 16.18 19.43 -8.09
N ALA A 308 15.08 20.09 -8.48
CA ALA A 308 13.85 20.13 -7.72
C ALA A 308 12.66 19.62 -8.56
N TYR A 309 11.90 18.70 -7.97
CA TYR A 309 10.72 18.06 -8.56
C TYR A 309 9.49 18.57 -7.82
N TYR A 310 8.52 19.15 -8.56
CA TYR A 310 7.36 19.79 -7.97
C TYR A 310 6.19 18.83 -7.76
N ASN A 311 5.37 19.12 -6.74
CA ASN A 311 4.14 18.43 -6.46
C ASN A 311 4.29 16.91 -6.21
N VAL A 312 5.37 16.50 -5.56
CA VAL A 312 5.58 15.10 -5.17
C VAL A 312 4.66 14.78 -4.00
N SER A 313 3.74 13.82 -4.19
CA SER A 313 2.72 13.46 -3.21
C SER A 313 3.20 12.36 -2.28
N PHE A 314 3.01 12.58 -0.98
CA PHE A 314 3.11 11.58 0.08
C PHE A 314 1.72 11.43 0.72
N PRO A 315 0.87 10.55 0.23
CA PRO A 315 -0.57 10.54 0.57
C PRO A 315 -0.86 10.18 2.02
N THR A 316 0.08 9.55 2.71
CA THR A 316 -0.09 9.12 4.11
C THR A 316 1.22 9.28 4.88
N SER A 317 1.16 9.77 6.12
CA SER A 317 2.35 9.83 6.99
C SER A 317 2.92 8.43 7.26
N GLY A 318 4.23 8.29 7.24
CA GLY A 318 4.89 7.01 7.48
C GLY A 318 6.31 6.94 6.96
N ASN A 319 6.91 5.76 7.05
CA ASN A 319 8.23 5.49 6.50
C ASN A 319 8.12 5.26 4.99
N TYR A 320 9.03 5.89 4.26
CA TYR A 320 9.19 5.74 2.82
C TYR A 320 10.61 5.29 2.50
N THR A 321 10.76 4.30 1.64
CA THR A 321 12.04 4.01 0.97
C THR A 321 12.14 4.91 -0.25
N ILE A 322 13.21 5.67 -0.33
CA ILE A 322 13.55 6.49 -1.48
C ILE A 322 14.79 5.89 -2.12
N GLU A 323 14.63 5.49 -3.36
CA GLU A 323 15.65 4.86 -4.20
C GLU A 323 16.13 5.85 -5.25
N TYR A 324 17.41 5.84 -5.53
CA TYR A 324 18.05 6.66 -6.56
C TYR A 324 18.84 5.75 -7.49
N ARG A 325 18.54 5.80 -8.77
CA ARG A 325 19.25 5.05 -9.81
C ARG A 325 20.43 5.86 -10.29
N VAL A 326 21.61 5.48 -9.88
CA VAL A 326 22.83 6.27 -10.04
C VAL A 326 23.92 5.52 -10.80
N ALA A 327 24.81 6.27 -11.44
CA ALA A 327 26.04 5.75 -12.05
C ALA A 327 27.20 6.69 -11.73
N SER A 328 28.41 6.14 -11.56
CA SER A 328 29.64 6.91 -11.36
C SER A 328 30.85 6.13 -11.84
N GLN A 329 31.70 6.76 -12.61
CA GLN A 329 32.90 6.12 -13.13
C GLN A 329 33.93 5.83 -12.03
N THR A 330 34.07 6.71 -11.04
CA THR A 330 35.10 6.62 -10.04
C THR A 330 34.59 6.45 -8.61
N GLY A 331 33.30 6.68 -8.37
CA GLY A 331 32.73 6.77 -7.04
C GLY A 331 33.08 8.06 -6.30
N GLY A 332 32.77 8.14 -5.01
CA GLY A 332 33.04 9.30 -4.16
C GLY A 332 32.01 10.42 -4.29
N GLY A 333 31.00 10.27 -5.14
CA GLY A 333 29.85 11.15 -5.19
C GLY A 333 29.01 11.04 -3.92
N ARG A 334 28.30 12.11 -3.58
CA ARG A 334 27.37 12.14 -2.45
C ARG A 334 26.16 13.00 -2.77
N LEU A 335 24.98 12.41 -2.69
CA LEU A 335 23.72 13.11 -2.85
C LEU A 335 23.04 13.32 -1.48
N SER A 336 22.27 14.38 -1.36
CA SER A 336 21.29 14.54 -0.28
C SER A 336 19.93 14.85 -0.86
N ALA A 337 18.87 14.48 -0.12
CA ALA A 337 17.49 14.76 -0.50
C ALA A 337 16.77 15.56 0.58
N ASP A 338 15.82 16.38 0.15
CA ASP A 338 15.05 17.23 1.03
C ASP A 338 13.61 17.44 0.49
N LEU A 339 12.76 18.05 1.35
CA LEU A 339 11.44 18.54 0.98
C LEU A 339 11.40 20.06 1.15
N ASN A 340 10.73 20.73 0.22
CA ASN A 340 10.47 22.16 0.22
C ASN A 340 11.75 22.98 0.44
N ALA A 341 12.72 22.75 -0.44
CA ALA A 341 14.00 23.47 -0.45
C ALA A 341 14.73 23.42 0.92
N GLY A 342 14.91 22.21 1.46
CA GLY A 342 15.65 21.97 2.70
C GLY A 342 14.87 22.20 3.99
N SER A 343 13.58 22.53 3.93
CA SER A 343 12.76 22.67 5.14
C SER A 343 12.67 21.35 5.93
N THR A 344 12.80 20.22 5.23
CA THR A 344 12.94 18.89 5.82
C THR A 344 14.02 18.13 5.08
N VAL A 345 15.18 17.94 5.71
CA VAL A 345 16.26 17.13 5.15
C VAL A 345 15.92 15.65 5.37
N LEU A 346 15.87 14.89 4.29
CA LEU A 346 15.55 13.46 4.29
C LEU A 346 16.79 12.58 4.50
N GLY A 347 17.99 13.12 4.34
CA GLY A 347 19.25 12.40 4.52
C GLY A 347 20.19 12.54 3.33
N ALA A 348 21.32 11.84 3.42
CA ALA A 348 22.34 11.82 2.38
C ALA A 348 22.86 10.40 2.15
N LEU A 349 23.28 10.11 0.90
CA LEU A 349 23.78 8.80 0.46
C LEU A 349 25.06 8.98 -0.34
N ASP A 350 25.98 8.05 -0.15
CA ASP A 350 27.19 7.98 -0.99
C ASP A 350 26.85 7.25 -2.30
N VAL A 351 27.37 7.75 -3.41
CA VAL A 351 27.27 7.14 -4.71
C VAL A 351 28.50 6.24 -4.92
N PRO A 352 28.33 4.93 -5.06
CA PRO A 352 29.44 4.01 -5.22
C PRO A 352 30.07 4.12 -6.60
N ASN A 353 31.30 3.62 -6.71
CA ASN A 353 31.92 3.39 -8.01
C ASN A 353 31.16 2.28 -8.75
N THR A 354 30.62 2.57 -9.93
CA THR A 354 29.95 1.59 -10.80
C THR A 354 30.77 1.22 -12.03
N GLY A 355 31.96 1.82 -12.18
CA GLY A 355 32.88 1.53 -13.29
C GLY A 355 32.52 2.21 -14.62
N GLY A 356 31.57 3.12 -14.64
CA GLY A 356 31.17 3.88 -15.83
C GLY A 356 30.00 4.82 -15.60
N TRP A 357 29.94 5.88 -16.41
CA TRP A 357 28.87 6.88 -16.37
C TRP A 357 27.47 6.35 -16.73
N GLN A 358 27.44 5.18 -17.36
CA GLN A 358 26.21 4.49 -17.79
C GLN A 358 26.11 3.07 -17.21
N ASN A 359 26.92 2.75 -16.19
CA ASN A 359 26.81 1.51 -15.41
C ASN A 359 25.97 1.79 -14.17
N TRP A 360 24.72 1.34 -14.20
CA TRP A 360 23.72 1.77 -13.23
C TRP A 360 23.60 0.85 -12.03
N THR A 361 23.50 1.45 -10.85
CA THR A 361 23.12 0.79 -9.58
C THR A 361 22.05 1.59 -8.86
N THR A 362 21.42 0.99 -7.84
CA THR A 362 20.41 1.69 -7.03
C THR A 362 20.93 1.85 -5.61
N VAL A 363 20.92 3.07 -5.09
CA VAL A 363 21.15 3.38 -3.68
C VAL A 363 19.85 3.83 -3.03
N SER A 364 19.64 3.58 -1.74
CA SER A 364 18.39 3.89 -1.08
C SER A 364 18.54 4.18 0.40
N HIS A 365 17.58 4.89 0.95
CA HIS A 365 17.40 5.07 2.39
C HIS A 365 15.92 5.03 2.76
N THR A 366 15.62 4.78 4.04
CA THR A 366 14.25 4.85 4.57
C THR A 366 14.12 6.05 5.48
N VAL A 367 13.09 6.88 5.23
CA VAL A 367 12.83 8.13 5.96
C VAL A 367 11.35 8.24 6.32
N TYR A 368 11.07 8.88 7.44
CA TYR A 368 9.68 9.20 7.82
C TYR A 368 9.26 10.51 7.16
N VAL A 369 8.13 10.51 6.46
CA VAL A 369 7.54 11.70 5.83
C VAL A 369 6.10 11.84 6.27
N ASN A 370 5.68 13.05 6.64
CA ASN A 370 4.27 13.37 6.91
C ASN A 370 3.46 13.39 5.61
N ALA A 371 2.16 13.08 5.70
CA ALA A 371 1.26 13.23 4.58
C ALA A 371 1.26 14.66 4.05
N GLY A 372 1.32 14.81 2.73
CA GLY A 372 1.36 16.12 2.08
C GLY A 372 1.86 16.04 0.65
N THR A 373 1.85 17.18 -0.03
CA THR A 373 2.46 17.38 -1.35
C THR A 373 3.62 18.36 -1.20
N TYR A 374 4.79 17.98 -1.69
CA TYR A 374 6.02 18.69 -1.45
C TYR A 374 6.80 18.95 -2.74
N ASN A 375 7.67 19.95 -2.72
CA ASN A 375 8.74 20.04 -3.69
C ASN A 375 9.90 19.18 -3.18
N PHE A 376 10.28 18.17 -3.95
CA PHE A 376 11.32 17.21 -3.60
C PHE A 376 12.66 17.66 -4.22
N GLY A 377 13.68 17.83 -3.40
CA GLY A 377 15.01 18.27 -3.82
C GLY A 377 16.03 17.12 -3.83
N VAL A 378 16.93 17.13 -4.82
CA VAL A 378 18.16 16.33 -4.83
C VAL A 378 19.33 17.28 -5.01
N PHE A 379 20.29 17.23 -4.09
CA PHE A 379 21.46 18.10 -4.05
C PHE A 379 22.75 17.27 -4.07
N ALA A 380 23.71 17.68 -4.87
CA ALA A 380 25.03 17.08 -4.94
C ALA A 380 25.96 17.70 -3.90
N GLN A 381 26.17 17.01 -2.78
CA GLN A 381 27.21 17.41 -1.81
C GLN A 381 28.61 17.19 -2.38
N THR A 382 28.78 16.15 -3.18
CA THR A 382 29.97 15.87 -3.99
C THR A 382 29.50 15.38 -5.35
N GLY A 383 30.04 15.88 -6.43
CA GLY A 383 29.70 15.54 -7.81
C GLY A 383 30.32 14.23 -8.29
N GLY A 384 30.39 14.06 -9.62
CA GLY A 384 31.00 12.90 -10.25
C GLY A 384 30.07 11.67 -10.35
N TRP A 385 28.78 11.91 -10.51
CA TRP A 385 27.75 10.86 -10.68
C TRP A 385 26.62 11.29 -11.60
N ASN A 386 25.87 10.31 -12.09
CA ASN A 386 24.67 10.49 -12.91
C ASN A 386 23.45 9.99 -12.16
N LEU A 387 22.25 10.52 -12.47
CA LEU A 387 20.97 10.13 -11.91
C LEU A 387 19.98 9.81 -13.06
N ASN A 388 19.38 8.61 -13.03
CA ASN A 388 18.41 8.22 -14.03
C ASN A 388 16.97 8.40 -13.54
N TRP A 389 16.66 7.88 -12.36
CA TRP A 389 15.33 8.03 -11.76
C TRP A 389 15.38 8.00 -10.22
N ILE A 390 14.33 8.52 -9.62
CA ILE A 390 14.05 8.46 -8.19
C ILE A 390 12.77 7.67 -8.02
N ARG A 391 12.75 6.67 -7.11
CA ARG A 391 11.55 5.92 -6.77
C ARG A 391 11.23 6.10 -5.30
N ILE A 392 10.00 6.52 -5.01
CA ILE A 392 9.51 6.77 -3.66
C ILE A 392 8.45 5.71 -3.36
N THR A 393 8.73 4.83 -2.40
CA THR A 393 7.85 3.72 -2.04
C THR A 393 7.52 3.80 -0.55
N ARG A 394 6.24 3.86 -0.19
CA ARG A 394 5.83 3.82 1.22
C ARG A 394 6.13 2.45 1.80
N GLN A 395 6.77 2.39 2.96
CA GLN A 395 6.93 1.15 3.72
C GLN A 395 5.59 0.77 4.35
N GLY A 396 5.18 -0.49 4.22
CA GLY A 396 4.08 -1.02 5.02
C GLY A 396 4.41 -0.90 6.51
N ALA A 397 3.42 -0.62 7.34
CA ALA A 397 3.63 -0.57 8.77
C ALA A 397 4.19 -1.91 9.27
N ALA A 398 5.49 -1.97 9.57
CA ALA A 398 6.00 -2.99 10.47
C ALA A 398 5.26 -2.80 11.81
N ALA A 399 4.87 -3.92 12.46
CA ALA A 399 4.23 -3.89 13.77
C ALA A 399 5.00 -2.91 14.67
N ALA A 400 4.29 -1.93 15.19
CA ALA A 400 4.88 -0.85 15.97
C ALA A 400 5.58 -1.42 17.20
N ALA A 401 6.91 -1.28 17.25
CA ALA A 401 7.59 -1.16 18.52
C ALA A 401 7.02 0.08 19.20
N ALA A 402 6.62 -0.06 20.48
CA ALA A 402 6.02 1.01 21.26
C ALA A 402 6.81 2.31 21.13
N PRO A 403 6.15 3.46 21.00
CA PRO A 403 6.85 4.72 20.90
C PRO A 403 7.55 5.03 22.22
N LEU A 404 8.85 5.29 22.16
CA LEU A 404 9.50 6.10 23.16
C LEU A 404 8.82 7.48 23.13
N GLU A 405 8.24 7.86 24.27
CA GLU A 405 7.68 9.20 24.47
C GLU A 405 8.74 10.26 24.14
N SER A 406 8.56 10.91 22.99
CA SER A 406 9.21 12.18 22.73
C SER A 406 8.20 13.29 23.02
N ALA A 407 8.61 14.17 23.91
CA ALA A 407 7.82 15.30 24.40
C ALA A 407 7.12 16.04 23.27
N LYS A 408 5.81 16.27 23.41
CA LYS A 408 5.03 17.19 22.60
C LYS A 408 5.63 18.59 22.69
N VAL A 409 6.24 19.03 21.61
CA VAL A 409 6.32 20.45 21.30
C VAL A 409 5.16 20.74 20.36
N ALA A 410 4.19 21.47 20.85
CA ALA A 410 3.04 21.93 20.07
C ALA A 410 3.56 22.80 18.91
N ALA A 411 3.33 22.35 17.67
CA ALA A 411 3.53 23.18 16.50
C ALA A 411 2.41 24.22 16.42
N ASP A 412 2.76 25.46 16.74
CA ASP A 412 1.89 26.61 16.51
C ASP A 412 1.85 26.88 14.98
N GLN A 413 0.69 26.63 14.38
CA GLN A 413 0.41 26.98 12.99
C GLN A 413 0.08 28.47 12.90
N SER A 414 1.09 29.36 12.87
CA SER A 414 0.86 30.75 12.50
C SER A 414 2.08 31.31 11.75
N ALA A 415 1.80 31.82 10.56
CA ALA A 415 2.68 32.56 9.65
C ALA A 415 3.79 31.73 8.97
N ALA A 416 3.44 31.09 7.87
CA ALA A 416 4.40 30.40 7.02
C ALA A 416 5.17 31.38 6.14
N PHE A 417 6.49 31.36 6.23
CA PHE A 417 7.34 31.81 5.14
C PHE A 417 8.18 30.66 4.65
N ASP A 418 8.50 30.65 3.36
CA ASP A 418 9.38 29.69 2.73
C ASP A 418 10.59 30.39 2.13
N ILE A 419 11.68 29.64 1.92
CA ILE A 419 12.95 30.17 1.44
C ILE A 419 13.47 29.32 0.28
N TYR A 420 14.03 29.97 -0.73
CA TYR A 420 14.65 29.33 -1.88
C TYR A 420 15.71 30.23 -2.53
N PRO A 421 16.69 29.68 -3.28
CA PRO A 421 17.02 28.28 -3.36
C PRO A 421 17.61 27.78 -2.02
N ASN A 422 17.51 26.50 -1.78
CA ASN A 422 18.17 25.84 -0.67
C ASN A 422 18.64 24.45 -1.14
N PRO A 423 19.91 24.22 -1.26
CA PRO A 423 21.03 25.08 -0.88
C PRO A 423 21.10 26.39 -1.64
N VAL A 424 21.70 27.40 -0.99
CA VAL A 424 21.84 28.75 -1.54
C VAL A 424 23.30 29.11 -1.83
N ALA A 425 23.54 29.66 -3.03
CA ALA A 425 24.86 30.16 -3.36
C ALA A 425 25.12 31.57 -2.78
N ASN A 426 24.34 32.57 -3.19
CA ASN A 426 24.60 33.95 -2.81
C ASN A 426 23.37 34.70 -2.30
N GLU A 427 22.20 34.46 -2.83
CA GLU A 427 20.98 35.17 -2.48
C GLU A 427 19.85 34.19 -2.15
N LEU A 428 19.28 34.30 -0.96
CA LEU A 428 18.15 33.54 -0.48
C LEU A 428 16.87 34.35 -0.67
N SER A 429 15.91 33.82 -1.40
CA SER A 429 14.58 34.39 -1.54
C SER A 429 13.67 33.92 -0.41
N VAL A 430 12.89 34.86 0.16
CA VAL A 430 11.92 34.59 1.23
C VAL A 430 10.52 34.84 0.69
N VAL A 431 9.70 33.79 0.63
CA VAL A 431 8.30 33.87 0.22
C VAL A 431 7.42 33.80 1.45
N SER A 432 6.59 34.80 1.63
CA SER A 432 5.65 34.89 2.75
C SER A 432 4.35 35.56 2.30
N SER A 433 3.23 35.11 2.83
CA SER A 433 1.96 35.81 2.75
C SER A 433 1.90 37.03 3.66
N GLU A 434 2.84 37.18 4.61
CA GLU A 434 2.94 38.31 5.51
C GLU A 434 3.89 39.40 4.96
N ASP A 435 3.65 40.63 5.40
CA ASP A 435 4.57 41.74 5.12
C ASP A 435 5.85 41.62 5.95
N LEU A 436 6.92 41.13 5.32
CA LEU A 436 8.20 40.91 5.93
C LEU A 436 8.86 42.22 6.42
N SER A 437 8.47 43.38 5.84
CA SER A 437 9.06 44.70 6.22
C SER A 437 8.75 45.09 7.67
N LEU A 438 7.78 44.48 8.28
CA LEU A 438 7.33 44.69 9.66
C LEU A 438 8.10 43.87 10.70
N GLY A 439 9.12 43.12 10.28
CA GLY A 439 9.96 42.29 11.16
C GLY A 439 11.44 42.34 10.84
N SER A 440 12.21 41.47 11.47
CA SER A 440 13.62 41.26 11.17
C SER A 440 13.90 39.82 10.82
N LEU A 441 14.84 39.61 9.89
CA LEU A 441 15.40 38.32 9.54
C LEU A 441 16.76 38.15 10.22
N GLN A 442 16.96 37.03 10.87
CA GLN A 442 18.20 36.66 11.55
C GLN A 442 18.67 35.31 11.03
N ILE A 443 19.97 35.20 10.74
CA ILE A 443 20.56 33.90 10.41
C ILE A 443 21.42 33.45 11.58
N LEU A 444 21.18 32.22 11.98
CA LEU A 444 21.92 31.53 13.05
C LEU A 444 22.74 30.39 12.42
N ASP A 445 23.95 30.19 12.90
CA ASP A 445 24.77 29.03 12.56
C ASP A 445 24.31 27.77 13.32
N LYS A 446 24.94 26.61 13.05
CA LYS A 446 24.63 25.32 13.69
C LYS A 446 24.80 25.34 15.23
N SER A 447 25.48 26.31 15.81
CA SER A 447 25.63 26.46 17.25
C SER A 447 24.54 27.37 17.87
N GLY A 448 23.64 27.92 17.03
CA GLY A 448 22.61 28.88 17.43
C GLY A 448 23.17 30.33 17.54
N LYS A 449 24.43 30.57 17.16
CA LYS A 449 25.02 31.92 17.16
C LYS A 449 24.48 32.69 15.96
N LYS A 450 24.05 33.92 16.22
CA LYS A 450 23.60 34.86 15.20
C LYS A 450 24.78 35.33 14.34
N VAL A 451 24.71 35.05 13.03
CA VAL A 451 25.78 35.39 12.08
C VAL A 451 25.38 36.49 11.10
N LEU A 452 24.09 36.72 10.91
CA LEU A 452 23.58 37.81 10.07
C LEU A 452 22.25 38.32 10.61
N THR A 453 21.99 39.64 10.49
CA THR A 453 20.68 40.23 10.77
C THR A 453 20.39 41.26 9.68
N THR A 454 19.17 41.18 9.13
CA THR A 454 18.72 42.17 8.15
C THR A 454 17.25 42.54 8.46
N LYS A 455 16.83 43.71 7.96
CA LYS A 455 15.41 44.06 7.97
C LYS A 455 14.66 43.05 7.12
N GLY A 456 13.43 42.75 7.48
CA GLY A 456 12.63 41.79 6.71
C GLY A 456 12.58 42.17 5.23
N SER A 457 13.02 41.29 4.39
CA SER A 457 13.11 41.44 2.94
C SER A 457 12.76 40.14 2.25
N LYS A 458 12.27 40.24 1.01
CA LYS A 458 12.05 39.08 0.17
C LYS A 458 13.32 38.46 -0.39
N LYS A 459 14.46 39.15 -0.23
CA LYS A 459 15.78 38.71 -0.69
C LYS A 459 16.81 38.95 0.41
N VAL A 460 17.63 37.97 0.70
CA VAL A 460 18.66 38.00 1.70
C VAL A 460 19.98 37.60 1.06
N ASP A 461 20.96 38.53 1.04
CA ASP A 461 22.32 38.23 0.60
C ASP A 461 23.01 37.38 1.68
N VAL A 462 23.42 36.18 1.29
CA VAL A 462 24.15 35.22 2.12
C VAL A 462 25.54 34.90 1.56
N SER A 463 26.03 35.70 0.61
CA SER A 463 27.31 35.49 -0.05
C SER A 463 28.50 35.49 0.93
N SER A 464 28.38 36.21 2.03
CA SER A 464 29.40 36.32 3.08
C SER A 464 29.45 35.13 4.05
N LEU A 465 28.45 34.25 4.01
CA LEU A 465 28.42 33.07 4.87
C LEU A 465 29.37 31.98 4.32
N GLN A 466 29.99 31.25 5.20
CA GLN A 466 30.79 30.07 4.84
C GLN A 466 29.85 28.88 4.49
N PRO A 467 30.28 27.91 3.66
CA PRO A 467 29.54 26.72 3.43
C PRO A 467 29.17 26.02 4.75
N GLY A 468 27.86 25.71 4.93
CA GLY A 468 27.38 25.11 6.17
C GLY A 468 25.88 25.20 6.35
N PHE A 469 25.39 24.61 7.46
CA PHE A 469 23.99 24.65 7.86
C PHE A 469 23.66 25.89 8.66
N TYR A 470 22.57 26.54 8.31
CA TYR A 470 22.07 27.76 8.90
C TYR A 470 20.56 27.70 9.13
N THR A 471 20.08 28.53 10.09
CA THR A 471 18.67 28.75 10.34
C THR A 471 18.32 30.20 10.06
N LEU A 472 17.44 30.47 9.09
CA LEU A 472 16.83 31.78 8.91
C LEU A 472 15.63 31.90 9.84
N THR A 473 15.59 32.95 10.63
CA THR A 473 14.55 33.21 11.61
C THR A 473 13.90 34.55 11.33
N PHE A 474 12.59 34.58 11.16
CA PHE A 474 11.80 35.80 11.08
C PHE A 474 11.18 36.11 12.45
N VAL A 475 11.44 37.32 12.94
CA VAL A 475 10.98 37.77 14.25
C VAL A 475 10.06 38.98 14.08
N ARG A 476 8.81 38.86 14.57
CA ARG A 476 7.82 39.93 14.57
C ARG A 476 6.95 39.85 15.83
N ASN A 477 6.78 40.96 16.54
CA ASN A 477 5.97 41.07 17.74
C ASN A 477 6.21 39.95 18.79
N GLY A 478 7.47 39.56 18.99
CA GLY A 478 7.86 38.48 19.91
C GLY A 478 7.57 37.05 19.42
N LYS A 479 6.93 36.88 18.26
CA LYS A 479 6.79 35.60 17.60
C LYS A 479 7.98 35.34 16.67
N THR A 480 8.39 34.09 16.60
CA THR A 480 9.54 33.63 15.83
C THR A 480 9.13 32.46 14.94
N VAL A 481 9.39 32.56 13.66
CA VAL A 481 9.26 31.46 12.70
C VAL A 481 10.62 31.20 12.06
N SER A 482 11.01 29.96 11.90
CA SER A 482 12.33 29.60 11.42
C SER A 482 12.30 28.64 10.25
N ARG A 483 13.29 28.74 9.37
CA ARG A 483 13.58 27.81 8.26
C ARG A 483 15.07 27.53 8.20
N ASN A 484 15.40 26.27 8.00
CA ASN A 484 16.79 25.85 7.83
C ASN A 484 17.21 25.93 6.37
N PHE A 485 18.48 26.28 6.12
CA PHE A 485 19.06 26.27 4.78
C PHE A 485 20.53 25.84 4.82
N VAL A 486 21.05 25.50 3.66
CA VAL A 486 22.45 25.15 3.43
C VAL A 486 23.05 26.20 2.54
N LYS A 487 24.21 26.71 2.97
CA LYS A 487 25.07 27.64 2.20
C LYS A 487 26.17 26.86 1.54
#